data_6eef5098b7dbe2d2c8f77fa9226613d9
#
_entry.id   6eef5098b7dbe2d2c8f77fa9226613d9
#
_cell.length_a   1.000
_cell.length_b   1.000
_cell.length_c   1.000
_cell.angle_alpha   90.00
_cell.angle_beta   90.00
_cell.angle_gamma   90.00
#
_symmetry.space_group_name_H-M   'P 1'
#
loop_
_entity.id
_entity.type
_entity.pdbx_description
1 polymer ?
#
loop_
_entity_poly.entity_id
_entity_poly.type
_entity_poly.pdbx_seq_one_letter_code
_entity_poly.pdbx_strand_id
1 'polypeptide(L)'
;MVHIVGAGPGDPELITVKGQRYLQAADVIIYAGSLVNPALLKICKTDAAIYNSATMTLAEVVAIIEKAEQEGKMTVRLHTGDPSVYGAIQEQMDAFTKKGIAYDVVPGVSSCFAVAAALKQEYTLPGISQTVIITRNEGRTPVPDMEKLRKLASHQATMCIYLSITMLDKVVAELIAGGYADDTPIAIVQKASWPEEKIVRGTLATIVNDIADKGIDRTAMIVVSRCLGADYELSRLYAPEFTHMFRKASQ
;
A
#
# COMPACT_ATOMS: atom_id res chain seq x y z
N MET A 1 -11.39 -22.02 -10.12
CA MET A 1 -10.59 -20.84 -10.53
C MET A 1 -10.33 -19.95 -9.29
N VAL A 2 -9.12 -19.42 -9.18
CA VAL A 2 -8.70 -18.55 -8.05
C VAL A 2 -8.65 -17.09 -8.48
N HIS A 3 -9.24 -16.20 -7.68
CA HIS A 3 -9.14 -14.76 -7.85
C HIS A 3 -8.28 -14.16 -6.74
N ILE A 4 -7.09 -13.64 -7.09
CA ILE A 4 -6.24 -12.88 -6.17
C ILE A 4 -6.76 -11.43 -6.16
N VAL A 5 -7.33 -10.98 -5.05
CA VAL A 5 -8.08 -9.73 -4.98
C VAL A 5 -7.43 -8.78 -3.98
N GLY A 6 -7.22 -7.53 -4.38
CA GLY A 6 -6.86 -6.44 -3.48
C GLY A 6 -8.07 -5.98 -2.66
N ALA A 7 -7.92 -6.02 -1.34
CA ALA A 7 -8.95 -5.62 -0.38
C ALA A 7 -9.08 -4.10 -0.20
N GLY A 8 -8.15 -3.34 -0.79
CA GLY A 8 -8.02 -1.92 -0.47
C GLY A 8 -7.30 -1.67 0.86
N PRO A 9 -7.16 -0.41 1.26
CA PRO A 9 -6.31 0.01 2.38
C PRO A 9 -6.95 -0.17 3.76
N GLY A 10 -8.28 -0.32 3.82
CA GLY A 10 -8.99 -0.45 5.10
C GLY A 10 -10.47 -0.19 5.03
N ASP A 11 -10.89 0.94 4.47
CA ASP A 11 -12.30 1.21 4.21
C ASP A 11 -12.86 0.17 3.22
N PRO A 12 -13.94 -0.57 3.60
CA PRO A 12 -14.55 -1.55 2.70
C PRO A 12 -15.07 -0.98 1.38
N GLU A 13 -15.41 0.30 1.32
CA GLU A 13 -15.87 0.96 0.09
C GLU A 13 -14.72 1.23 -0.90
N LEU A 14 -13.45 1.09 -0.46
CA LEU A 14 -12.29 1.22 -1.31
C LEU A 14 -11.85 -0.09 -2.00
N ILE A 15 -12.62 -1.15 -1.84
CA ILE A 15 -12.47 -2.34 -2.70
C ILE A 15 -12.95 -2.00 -4.12
N THR A 16 -12.31 -2.58 -5.13
CA THR A 16 -12.80 -2.40 -6.50
C THR A 16 -14.14 -3.11 -6.70
N VAL A 17 -15.00 -2.58 -7.58
CA VAL A 17 -16.29 -3.21 -7.94
C VAL A 17 -16.10 -4.66 -8.42
N LYS A 18 -15.02 -4.94 -9.14
CA LYS A 18 -14.69 -6.32 -9.57
C LYS A 18 -14.33 -7.19 -8.39
N GLY A 19 -13.49 -6.70 -7.47
CA GLY A 19 -13.10 -7.41 -6.25
C GLY A 19 -14.30 -7.72 -5.36
N GLN A 20 -15.19 -6.75 -5.17
CA GLN A 20 -16.42 -6.91 -4.39
C GLN A 20 -17.31 -8.01 -4.98
N ARG A 21 -17.54 -8.01 -6.30
CA ARG A 21 -18.34 -9.04 -6.97
C ARG A 21 -17.76 -10.45 -6.77
N TYR A 22 -16.45 -10.59 -6.87
CA TYR A 22 -15.81 -11.88 -6.62
C TYR A 22 -15.92 -12.30 -5.16
N LEU A 23 -15.73 -11.38 -4.23
CA LEU A 23 -15.87 -11.66 -2.80
C LEU A 23 -17.29 -12.12 -2.43
N GLN A 24 -18.31 -11.49 -3.02
CA GLN A 24 -19.71 -11.86 -2.85
C GLN A 24 -20.09 -13.21 -3.48
N ALA A 25 -19.37 -13.61 -4.54
CA ALA A 25 -19.64 -14.85 -5.26
C ALA A 25 -18.81 -16.04 -4.75
N ALA A 26 -17.74 -15.81 -3.98
CA ALA A 26 -16.80 -16.82 -3.56
C ALA A 26 -17.41 -17.89 -2.65
N ASP A 27 -17.03 -19.15 -2.88
CA ASP A 27 -17.33 -20.29 -2.02
C ASP A 27 -16.25 -20.49 -0.96
N VAL A 28 -15.01 -20.10 -1.28
CA VAL A 28 -13.85 -20.15 -0.39
C VAL A 28 -13.14 -18.81 -0.39
N ILE A 29 -12.87 -18.30 0.80
CA ILE A 29 -12.14 -17.03 0.98
C ILE A 29 -10.95 -17.28 1.89
N ILE A 30 -9.76 -16.90 1.41
CA ILE A 30 -8.52 -16.96 2.21
C ILE A 30 -7.99 -15.52 2.30
N TYR A 31 -8.04 -14.92 3.47
CA TYR A 31 -7.64 -13.51 3.64
C TYR A 31 -6.33 -13.35 4.41
N ALA A 32 -5.61 -12.25 4.15
CA ALA A 32 -4.26 -11.98 4.68
C ALA A 32 -4.28 -11.40 6.11
N GLY A 33 -4.90 -12.10 7.04
CA GLY A 33 -4.82 -11.84 8.47
C GLY A 33 -5.32 -10.47 8.91
N SER A 34 -4.65 -9.88 9.88
CA SER A 34 -5.05 -8.64 10.57
C SER A 34 -4.93 -7.36 9.72
N LEU A 35 -4.39 -7.46 8.51
CA LEU A 35 -4.24 -6.32 7.61
C LEU A 35 -5.46 -6.10 6.70
N VAL A 36 -6.36 -7.07 6.62
CA VAL A 36 -7.64 -6.96 5.90
C VAL A 36 -8.73 -6.58 6.88
N ASN A 37 -9.53 -5.55 6.56
CA ASN A 37 -10.63 -5.15 7.42
C ASN A 37 -11.70 -6.25 7.48
N PRO A 38 -12.04 -6.79 8.68
CA PRO A 38 -13.04 -7.83 8.82
C PRO A 38 -14.45 -7.42 8.31
N ALA A 39 -14.73 -6.13 8.18
CA ALA A 39 -15.99 -5.65 7.63
C ALA A 39 -16.22 -6.14 6.18
N LEU A 40 -15.14 -6.36 5.40
CA LEU A 40 -15.23 -6.98 4.08
C LEU A 40 -15.75 -8.42 4.09
N LEU A 41 -15.54 -9.15 5.19
CA LEU A 41 -16.01 -10.53 5.29
C LEU A 41 -17.52 -10.59 5.51
N LYS A 42 -18.16 -9.48 5.89
CA LYS A 42 -19.62 -9.41 6.08
C LYS A 42 -20.41 -9.41 4.78
N ILE A 43 -19.77 -9.10 3.66
CA ILE A 43 -20.43 -9.08 2.34
C ILE A 43 -20.33 -10.41 1.60
N CYS A 44 -19.62 -11.39 2.17
CA CYS A 44 -19.46 -12.72 1.60
C CYS A 44 -20.75 -13.54 1.71
N LYS A 45 -20.85 -14.65 0.96
CA LYS A 45 -21.92 -15.63 1.16
C LYS A 45 -21.92 -16.15 2.59
N THR A 46 -23.08 -16.42 3.13
CA THR A 46 -23.24 -16.95 4.50
C THR A 46 -22.67 -18.35 4.69
N ASP A 47 -22.58 -19.12 3.62
CA ASP A 47 -22.04 -20.48 3.55
C ASP A 47 -20.59 -20.54 3.02
N ALA A 48 -19.97 -19.40 2.73
CA ALA A 48 -18.58 -19.36 2.30
C ALA A 48 -17.63 -19.87 3.39
N ALA A 49 -16.69 -20.74 3.01
CA ALA A 49 -15.61 -21.16 3.90
C ALA A 49 -14.53 -20.07 3.99
N ILE A 50 -14.34 -19.51 5.19
CA ILE A 50 -13.40 -18.37 5.40
C ILE A 50 -12.20 -18.84 6.21
N TYR A 51 -10.99 -18.59 5.66
CA TYR A 51 -9.71 -18.96 6.26
C TYR A 51 -8.84 -17.70 6.48
N ASN A 52 -8.26 -17.60 7.68
CA ASN A 52 -7.25 -16.58 8.00
C ASN A 52 -5.86 -17.17 7.75
N SER A 53 -5.12 -16.63 6.79
CA SER A 53 -3.79 -17.13 6.44
C SER A 53 -2.65 -16.57 7.30
N ALA A 54 -2.92 -15.79 8.34
CA ALA A 54 -1.86 -15.22 9.19
C ALA A 54 -0.98 -16.28 9.88
N THR A 55 -1.51 -17.48 10.10
CA THR A 55 -0.81 -18.62 10.75
C THR A 55 -0.55 -19.77 9.81
N MET A 56 -0.79 -19.60 8.51
CA MET A 56 -0.68 -20.66 7.50
C MET A 56 0.61 -20.54 6.71
N THR A 57 1.15 -21.66 6.34
CA THR A 57 2.22 -21.79 5.36
C THR A 57 1.69 -21.68 3.94
N LEU A 58 2.58 -21.41 2.95
CA LEU A 58 2.21 -21.43 1.54
C LEU A 58 1.59 -22.78 1.13
N ALA A 59 2.17 -23.89 1.60
CA ALA A 59 1.68 -25.25 1.28
C ALA A 59 0.24 -25.47 1.77
N GLU A 60 -0.10 -25.00 2.97
CA GLU A 60 -1.47 -25.10 3.50
C GLU A 60 -2.46 -24.24 2.72
N VAL A 61 -2.08 -23.01 2.36
CA VAL A 61 -2.91 -22.13 1.51
C VAL A 61 -3.17 -22.81 0.16
N VAL A 62 -2.13 -23.31 -0.49
CA VAL A 62 -2.24 -23.98 -1.80
C VAL A 62 -3.08 -25.25 -1.70
N ALA A 63 -2.96 -26.04 -0.62
CA ALA A 63 -3.76 -27.26 -0.43
C ALA A 63 -5.27 -26.98 -0.32
N ILE A 64 -5.65 -25.90 0.39
CA ILE A 64 -7.06 -25.47 0.46
C ILE A 64 -7.58 -25.07 -0.91
N ILE A 65 -6.80 -24.31 -1.67
CA ILE A 65 -7.15 -23.85 -3.00
C ILE A 65 -7.29 -25.04 -3.97
N GLU A 66 -6.34 -25.97 -3.94
CA GLU A 66 -6.37 -27.17 -4.77
C GLU A 66 -7.62 -28.03 -4.50
N LYS A 67 -7.96 -28.21 -3.22
CA LYS A 67 -9.18 -28.92 -2.83
C LYS A 67 -10.44 -28.20 -3.34
N ALA A 68 -10.49 -26.86 -3.18
CA ALA A 68 -11.61 -26.07 -3.68
C ALA A 68 -11.76 -26.16 -5.20
N GLU A 69 -10.65 -26.16 -5.94
CA GLU A 69 -10.65 -26.30 -7.40
C GLU A 69 -11.16 -27.68 -7.83
N GLN A 70 -10.75 -28.77 -7.15
CA GLN A 70 -11.24 -30.13 -7.38
C GLN A 70 -12.76 -30.26 -7.13
N GLU A 71 -13.30 -29.49 -6.18
CA GLU A 71 -14.72 -29.42 -5.86
C GLU A 71 -15.50 -28.45 -6.77
N GLY A 72 -14.87 -27.83 -7.77
CA GLY A 72 -15.47 -26.85 -8.67
C GLY A 72 -15.87 -25.53 -8.00
N LYS A 73 -15.29 -25.24 -6.82
CA LYS A 73 -15.56 -24.04 -6.02
C LYS A 73 -14.75 -22.84 -6.46
N MET A 74 -15.35 -21.67 -6.40
CA MET A 74 -14.70 -20.39 -6.64
C MET A 74 -13.95 -19.93 -5.40
N THR A 75 -12.66 -19.64 -5.54
CA THR A 75 -11.81 -19.18 -4.43
C THR A 75 -11.39 -17.73 -4.62
N VAL A 76 -11.52 -16.92 -3.57
CA VAL A 76 -10.92 -15.58 -3.46
C VAL A 76 -9.74 -15.62 -2.49
N ARG A 77 -8.55 -15.25 -2.98
CA ARG A 77 -7.38 -14.96 -2.17
C ARG A 77 -7.31 -13.44 -1.93
N LEU A 78 -7.74 -13.00 -0.75
CA LEU A 78 -7.91 -11.58 -0.41
C LEU A 78 -6.65 -11.02 0.27
N HIS A 79 -5.99 -10.06 -0.38
CA HIS A 79 -4.79 -9.38 0.09
C HIS A 79 -5.09 -7.94 0.50
N THR A 80 -4.36 -7.42 1.49
CA THR A 80 -4.45 -6.01 1.87
C THR A 80 -3.93 -5.09 0.75
N GLY A 81 -4.51 -3.91 0.61
CA GLY A 81 -4.11 -2.92 -0.38
C GLY A 81 -4.19 -3.44 -1.81
N ASP A 82 -3.08 -3.37 -2.51
CA ASP A 82 -2.86 -3.98 -3.82
C ASP A 82 -1.95 -5.22 -3.68
N PRO A 83 -2.30 -6.36 -4.27
CA PRO A 83 -1.52 -7.59 -4.13
C PRO A 83 -0.09 -7.51 -4.69
N SER A 84 0.16 -6.61 -5.65
CA SER A 84 1.46 -6.46 -6.32
C SER A 84 2.52 -5.77 -5.44
N VAL A 85 2.10 -5.09 -4.36
CA VAL A 85 3.01 -4.36 -3.48
C VAL A 85 3.16 -5.10 -2.14
N TYR A 86 4.26 -5.78 -1.95
CA TYR A 86 4.60 -6.59 -0.76
C TYR A 86 3.56 -7.68 -0.40
N GLY A 87 2.76 -8.12 -1.37
CA GLY A 87 1.70 -9.10 -1.18
C GLY A 87 2.18 -10.56 -1.13
N ALA A 88 3.44 -10.86 -1.46
CA ALA A 88 3.99 -12.22 -1.56
C ALA A 88 3.12 -13.15 -2.44
N ILE A 89 2.59 -12.61 -3.56
CA ILE A 89 1.71 -13.37 -4.45
C ILE A 89 2.46 -14.17 -5.52
N GLN A 90 3.71 -13.79 -5.85
CA GLN A 90 4.45 -14.43 -6.93
C GLN A 90 4.62 -15.94 -6.69
N GLU A 91 5.06 -16.32 -5.49
CA GLU A 91 5.23 -17.73 -5.11
C GLU A 91 3.91 -18.53 -5.12
N GLN A 92 2.77 -17.85 -4.82
CA GLN A 92 1.44 -18.45 -4.92
C GLN A 92 1.06 -18.69 -6.38
N MET A 93 1.25 -17.70 -7.26
CA MET A 93 0.98 -17.83 -8.71
C MET A 93 1.85 -18.91 -9.34
N ASP A 94 3.12 -19.00 -8.96
CA ASP A 94 4.03 -20.05 -9.43
C ASP A 94 3.54 -21.45 -8.99
N ALA A 95 3.06 -21.59 -7.76
CA ALA A 95 2.48 -22.83 -7.27
C ALA A 95 1.18 -23.20 -8.01
N PHE A 96 0.31 -22.24 -8.30
CA PHE A 96 -0.92 -22.43 -9.08
C PHE A 96 -0.58 -22.89 -10.51
N THR A 97 0.35 -22.22 -11.16
CA THR A 97 0.82 -22.57 -12.51
C THR A 97 1.35 -24.01 -12.57
N LYS A 98 2.20 -24.40 -11.59
CA LYS A 98 2.73 -25.78 -11.52
C LYS A 98 1.65 -26.85 -11.35
N LYS A 99 0.54 -26.49 -10.72
CA LYS A 99 -0.60 -27.39 -10.46
C LYS A 99 -1.70 -27.29 -11.55
N GLY A 100 -1.55 -26.44 -12.55
CA GLY A 100 -2.56 -26.21 -13.59
C GLY A 100 -3.83 -25.52 -13.08
N ILE A 101 -3.74 -24.81 -11.94
CA ILE A 101 -4.86 -24.06 -11.37
C ILE A 101 -4.95 -22.69 -12.05
N ALA A 102 -6.09 -22.40 -12.67
CA ALA A 102 -6.34 -21.11 -13.32
C ALA A 102 -6.55 -20.01 -12.28
N TYR A 103 -5.93 -18.85 -12.51
CA TYR A 103 -6.08 -17.68 -11.64
C TYR A 103 -6.10 -16.37 -12.41
N ASP A 104 -6.64 -15.32 -11.81
CA ASP A 104 -6.47 -13.92 -12.22
C ASP A 104 -6.09 -13.05 -11.03
N VAL A 105 -5.65 -11.82 -11.32
CA VAL A 105 -5.30 -10.82 -10.32
C VAL A 105 -6.18 -9.59 -10.51
N VAL A 106 -6.86 -9.18 -9.44
CA VAL A 106 -7.67 -7.97 -9.40
C VAL A 106 -6.92 -6.93 -8.55
N PRO A 107 -6.52 -5.80 -9.14
CA PRO A 107 -5.80 -4.76 -8.39
C PRO A 107 -6.66 -4.18 -7.27
N GLY A 108 -6.01 -3.54 -6.32
CA GLY A 108 -6.65 -2.83 -5.22
C GLY A 108 -6.06 -1.44 -5.01
N VAL A 109 -6.71 -0.63 -4.18
CA VAL A 109 -6.16 0.66 -3.76
C VAL A 109 -5.07 0.42 -2.73
N SER A 110 -3.83 0.70 -3.09
CA SER A 110 -2.70 0.55 -2.16
C SER A 110 -2.71 1.61 -1.07
N SER A 111 -2.21 1.26 0.11
CA SER A 111 -2.20 2.15 1.29
C SER A 111 -1.44 3.46 1.06
N CYS A 112 -0.44 3.53 0.17
CA CYS A 112 0.23 4.78 -0.16
C CYS A 112 -0.73 5.83 -0.75
N PHE A 113 -1.70 5.42 -1.55
CA PHE A 113 -2.71 6.33 -2.10
C PHE A 113 -3.78 6.71 -1.08
N ALA A 114 -4.16 5.79 -0.20
CA ALA A 114 -5.04 6.12 0.92
C ALA A 114 -4.38 7.14 1.87
N VAL A 115 -3.08 7.02 2.10
CA VAL A 115 -2.30 7.99 2.89
C VAL A 115 -2.26 9.35 2.20
N ALA A 116 -2.07 9.42 0.88
CA ALA A 116 -2.17 10.69 0.14
C ALA A 116 -3.53 11.37 0.35
N ALA A 117 -4.62 10.58 0.27
CA ALA A 117 -5.98 11.08 0.50
C ALA A 117 -6.19 11.55 1.95
N ALA A 118 -5.75 10.79 2.95
CA ALA A 118 -5.81 11.15 4.37
C ALA A 118 -5.02 12.45 4.67
N LEU A 119 -3.87 12.62 4.01
CA LEU A 119 -3.05 13.82 4.11
C LEU A 119 -3.60 14.98 3.28
N LYS A 120 -4.55 14.72 2.35
CA LYS A 120 -5.06 15.69 1.35
C LYS A 120 -3.91 16.28 0.51
N GLN A 121 -3.00 15.41 0.07
CA GLN A 121 -1.76 15.82 -0.56
C GLN A 121 -1.55 15.09 -1.88
N GLU A 122 -1.23 15.83 -2.92
CA GLU A 122 -0.66 15.28 -4.15
C GLU A 122 0.84 15.05 -3.95
N TYR A 123 1.33 13.88 -4.35
CA TYR A 123 2.74 13.50 -4.20
C TYR A 123 3.65 14.06 -5.28
N THR A 124 3.08 14.58 -6.37
CA THR A 124 3.80 14.98 -7.59
C THR A 124 3.54 16.43 -7.92
N LEU A 125 4.04 17.36 -7.07
CA LEU A 125 3.86 18.79 -7.27
C LEU A 125 4.94 19.36 -8.20
N PRO A 126 4.56 20.23 -9.17
CA PRO A 126 5.51 20.95 -10.02
C PRO A 126 6.56 21.72 -9.20
N GLY A 127 7.80 21.68 -9.65
CA GLY A 127 8.90 22.35 -8.98
C GLY A 127 9.41 21.70 -7.69
N ILE A 128 8.67 20.72 -7.11
CA ILE A 128 9.02 20.06 -5.84
C ILE A 128 9.45 18.62 -6.06
N SER A 129 8.56 17.77 -6.57
CA SER A 129 8.85 16.37 -6.87
C SER A 129 7.91 15.86 -7.96
N GLN A 130 8.43 15.14 -8.92
CA GLN A 130 7.65 14.48 -9.99
C GLN A 130 7.82 12.95 -9.92
N THR A 131 8.44 12.45 -8.84
CA THR A 131 8.75 11.04 -8.65
C THR A 131 8.22 10.56 -7.30
N VAL A 132 7.60 9.40 -7.29
CA VAL A 132 7.19 8.71 -6.07
C VAL A 132 7.94 7.39 -5.98
N ILE A 133 8.70 7.20 -4.91
CA ILE A 133 9.42 5.97 -4.60
C ILE A 133 8.62 5.19 -3.57
N ILE A 134 8.16 4.01 -3.95
CA ILE A 134 7.55 3.03 -3.04
C ILE A 134 8.64 2.06 -2.61
N THR A 135 8.95 2.04 -1.32
CA THR A 135 10.05 1.25 -0.78
C THR A 135 9.77 0.79 0.65
N ARG A 136 10.73 0.08 1.23
CA ARG A 136 10.82 -0.26 2.65
C ARG A 136 12.26 -0.15 3.13
N ASN A 137 12.46 0.02 4.42
CA ASN A 137 13.79 -0.17 4.98
C ASN A 137 14.10 -1.66 5.11
N GLU A 138 15.38 -2.02 5.05
CA GLU A 138 15.79 -3.39 5.38
C GLU A 138 15.54 -3.69 6.86
N GLY A 139 15.01 -4.87 7.14
CA GLY A 139 14.70 -5.33 8.48
C GLY A 139 15.11 -6.80 8.63
N ARG A 140 14.16 -7.66 8.93
CA ARG A 140 14.39 -9.13 9.01
C ARG A 140 14.81 -9.74 7.66
N THR A 141 14.40 -9.11 6.57
CA THR A 141 14.79 -9.48 5.21
C THR A 141 15.60 -8.34 4.60
N PRO A 142 16.68 -8.64 3.85
CA PRO A 142 17.51 -7.64 3.21
C PRO A 142 16.77 -6.93 2.08
N VAL A 143 17.33 -5.83 1.62
CA VAL A 143 17.02 -5.19 0.34
C VAL A 143 18.27 -5.21 -0.55
N PRO A 144 18.12 -5.17 -1.89
CA PRO A 144 19.27 -5.05 -2.78
C PRO A 144 20.11 -3.80 -2.45
N ASP A 145 21.43 -3.88 -2.62
CA ASP A 145 22.33 -2.80 -2.22
C ASP A 145 22.01 -1.44 -2.86
N MET A 146 21.52 -1.45 -4.09
CA MET A 146 21.13 -0.22 -4.79
C MET A 146 19.80 0.35 -4.31
N GLU A 147 19.01 -0.44 -3.61
CA GLU A 147 17.68 -0.08 -3.07
C GLU A 147 17.73 0.26 -1.57
N LYS A 148 18.93 0.32 -0.97
CA LYS A 148 19.07 0.77 0.42
C LYS A 148 18.51 2.18 0.56
N LEU A 149 17.79 2.43 1.65
CA LEU A 149 17.04 3.65 1.88
C LEU A 149 17.91 4.91 1.70
N ARG A 150 19.15 4.88 2.20
CA ARG A 150 20.14 5.96 2.00
C ARG A 150 20.41 6.29 0.53
N LYS A 151 20.49 5.25 -0.33
CA LYS A 151 20.74 5.47 -1.77
C LYS A 151 19.50 6.02 -2.46
N LEU A 152 18.32 5.50 -2.15
CA LEU A 152 17.07 6.03 -2.69
C LEU A 152 16.81 7.47 -2.22
N ALA A 153 17.17 7.79 -0.99
CA ALA A 153 17.03 9.13 -0.41
C ALA A 153 17.83 10.20 -1.16
N SER A 154 18.92 9.83 -1.85
CA SER A 154 19.70 10.79 -2.67
C SER A 154 18.90 11.43 -3.81
N HIS A 155 17.81 10.83 -4.23
CA HIS A 155 16.90 11.42 -5.22
C HIS A 155 16.03 12.54 -4.67
N GLN A 156 15.89 12.66 -3.34
CA GLN A 156 15.04 13.63 -2.63
C GLN A 156 13.59 13.70 -3.17
N ALA A 157 13.12 12.59 -3.72
CA ALA A 157 11.79 12.41 -4.27
C ALA A 157 10.74 12.23 -3.15
N THR A 158 9.45 12.22 -3.48
CA THR A 158 8.44 11.73 -2.54
C THR A 158 8.67 10.24 -2.29
N MET A 159 8.78 9.83 -1.02
CA MET A 159 8.97 8.43 -0.67
C MET A 159 7.84 7.92 0.24
N CYS A 160 7.24 6.79 -0.15
CA CYS A 160 6.28 6.02 0.64
C CYS A 160 6.99 4.78 1.19
N ILE A 161 7.28 4.76 2.51
CA ILE A 161 8.11 3.75 3.14
C ILE A 161 7.21 2.79 3.94
N TYR A 162 7.09 1.57 3.43
CA TYR A 162 6.29 0.47 3.99
C TYR A 162 7.04 -0.28 5.09
N LEU A 163 6.32 -1.00 5.94
CA LEU A 163 6.84 -2.02 6.87
C LEU A 163 7.99 -1.55 7.77
N SER A 164 8.14 -0.25 8.01
CA SER A 164 9.34 0.32 8.62
C SER A 164 9.08 1.14 9.88
N ILE A 165 7.84 1.21 10.35
CA ILE A 165 7.47 2.07 11.49
C ILE A 165 8.20 1.69 12.79
N THR A 166 8.45 0.40 13.03
CA THR A 166 9.19 -0.09 14.22
C THR A 166 10.68 0.25 14.19
N MET A 167 11.15 0.83 13.10
CA MET A 167 12.56 1.21 12.88
C MET A 167 12.65 2.69 12.52
N LEU A 168 11.74 3.53 13.02
CA LEU A 168 11.64 4.94 12.60
C LEU A 168 12.94 5.71 12.80
N ASP A 169 13.63 5.52 13.93
CA ASP A 169 14.94 6.15 14.18
C ASP A 169 15.95 5.82 13.07
N LYS A 170 16.03 4.54 12.70
CA LYS A 170 16.91 4.09 11.61
C LYS A 170 16.48 4.68 10.27
N VAL A 171 15.17 4.72 10.00
CA VAL A 171 14.62 5.33 8.77
C VAL A 171 15.03 6.79 8.66
N VAL A 172 14.83 7.58 9.71
CA VAL A 172 15.21 9.00 9.76
C VAL A 172 16.70 9.18 9.53
N ALA A 173 17.54 8.39 10.24
CA ALA A 173 18.99 8.46 10.08
C ALA A 173 19.44 8.15 8.64
N GLU A 174 18.86 7.13 7.98
CA GLU A 174 19.17 6.78 6.61
C GLU A 174 18.70 7.83 5.59
N LEU A 175 17.55 8.47 5.83
CA LEU A 175 17.05 9.55 4.99
C LEU A 175 17.95 10.77 5.04
N ILE A 176 18.35 11.22 6.24
CA ILE A 176 19.27 12.35 6.43
C ILE A 176 20.65 12.02 5.82
N ALA A 177 21.19 10.84 6.10
CA ALA A 177 22.47 10.40 5.54
C ALA A 177 22.43 10.26 4.01
N GLY A 178 21.25 10.09 3.41
CA GLY A 178 21.01 10.04 1.97
C GLY A 178 20.81 11.41 1.31
N GLY A 179 20.72 12.49 2.08
CA GLY A 179 20.69 13.87 1.56
C GLY A 179 19.41 14.65 1.82
N TYR A 180 18.40 14.10 2.49
CA TYR A 180 17.30 14.92 2.98
C TYR A 180 17.78 15.84 4.10
N ALA A 181 17.36 17.10 4.06
CA ALA A 181 17.57 18.02 5.18
C ALA A 181 16.71 17.61 6.38
N ASP A 182 17.15 17.93 7.58
CA ASP A 182 16.47 17.60 8.84
C ASP A 182 15.11 18.30 8.99
N ASP A 183 14.92 19.43 8.34
CA ASP A 183 13.65 20.17 8.24
C ASP A 183 12.67 19.59 7.21
N THR A 184 13.06 18.54 6.47
CA THR A 184 12.19 17.94 5.46
C THR A 184 10.92 17.40 6.10
N PRO A 185 9.73 17.78 5.58
CA PRO A 185 8.47 17.30 6.12
C PRO A 185 8.31 15.79 5.98
N ILE A 186 7.77 15.19 7.03
CA ILE A 186 7.44 13.77 7.10
C ILE A 186 6.07 13.60 7.75
N ALA A 187 5.33 12.62 7.30
CA ALA A 187 4.07 12.22 7.92
C ALA A 187 4.03 10.72 8.17
N ILE A 188 3.40 10.33 9.26
CA ILE A 188 3.10 8.94 9.60
C ILE A 188 1.59 8.80 9.69
N VAL A 189 1.03 7.89 8.91
CA VAL A 189 -0.39 7.60 8.93
C VAL A 189 -0.59 6.13 9.29
N GLN A 190 -1.17 5.90 10.46
CA GLN A 190 -1.56 4.57 10.91
C GLN A 190 -2.99 4.29 10.47
N LYS A 191 -3.25 3.08 9.95
CA LYS A 191 -4.58 2.61 9.56
C LYS A 191 -5.30 3.60 8.62
N ALA A 192 -4.62 4.09 7.59
CA ALA A 192 -5.23 5.01 6.61
C ALA A 192 -6.56 4.43 6.08
N SER A 193 -7.60 5.24 6.06
CA SER A 193 -9.00 4.92 5.71
C SER A 193 -9.78 4.04 6.71
N TRP A 194 -9.19 3.65 7.82
CA TRP A 194 -9.91 2.96 8.88
C TRP A 194 -10.57 3.96 9.85
N PRO A 195 -11.61 3.55 10.62
CA PRO A 195 -12.18 4.41 11.65
C PRO A 195 -11.19 4.88 12.71
N GLU A 196 -10.14 4.09 12.98
CA GLU A 196 -9.09 4.39 13.95
C GLU A 196 -7.86 5.04 13.32
N GLU A 197 -8.00 5.69 12.17
CA GLU A 197 -6.91 6.41 11.51
C GLU A 197 -6.23 7.41 12.46
N LYS A 198 -4.89 7.38 12.49
CA LYS A 198 -4.08 8.38 13.19
C LYS A 198 -3.06 9.00 12.25
N ILE A 199 -2.93 10.31 12.33
CA ILE A 199 -1.96 11.08 11.54
C ILE A 199 -1.03 11.82 12.47
N VAL A 200 0.27 11.67 12.25
CA VAL A 200 1.32 12.47 12.89
C VAL A 200 2.13 13.16 11.81
N ARG A 201 2.31 14.46 11.92
CA ARG A 201 3.13 15.28 11.02
C ARG A 201 4.27 15.90 11.80
N GLY A 202 5.42 16.05 11.15
CA GLY A 202 6.59 16.68 11.70
C GLY A 202 7.65 16.87 10.63
N THR A 203 8.88 17.04 11.05
CA THR A 203 10.07 17.03 10.21
C THR A 203 10.94 15.81 10.55
N LEU A 204 11.95 15.53 9.74
CA LEU A 204 12.91 14.47 10.05
C LEU A 204 13.58 14.69 11.43
N ALA A 205 13.76 15.95 11.85
CA ALA A 205 14.30 16.28 13.17
C ALA A 205 13.34 15.99 14.32
N THR A 206 12.03 16.04 14.13
CA THR A 206 11.06 16.01 15.23
C THR A 206 10.23 14.73 15.31
N ILE A 207 10.02 14.05 14.19
CA ILE A 207 9.00 12.99 14.05
C ILE A 207 9.15 11.84 15.04
N VAL A 208 10.37 11.49 15.43
CA VAL A 208 10.64 10.43 16.41
C VAL A 208 10.04 10.78 17.77
N ASN A 209 10.19 12.04 18.18
CA ASN A 209 9.60 12.54 19.43
C ASN A 209 8.08 12.73 19.29
N ASP A 210 7.63 13.21 18.13
CA ASP A 210 6.21 13.50 17.87
C ASP A 210 5.33 12.23 17.91
N ILE A 211 5.91 11.05 17.62
CA ILE A 211 5.20 9.77 17.64
C ILE A 211 5.26 9.03 18.98
N ALA A 212 6.19 9.41 19.89
CA ALA A 212 6.54 8.63 21.07
C ALA A 212 5.33 8.19 21.93
N ASP A 213 4.37 9.09 22.13
CA ASP A 213 3.19 8.86 22.99
C ASP A 213 1.92 8.49 22.20
N LYS A 214 2.02 8.22 20.89
CA LYS A 214 0.84 7.99 20.03
C LYS A 214 0.43 6.52 19.93
N GLY A 215 1.27 5.60 20.42
CA GLY A 215 1.00 4.16 20.34
C GLY A 215 0.93 3.63 18.91
N ILE A 216 1.76 4.17 18.01
CA ILE A 216 1.84 3.75 16.61
C ILE A 216 3.03 2.81 16.45
N ASP A 217 2.77 1.52 16.41
CA ASP A 217 3.79 0.46 16.33
C ASP A 217 3.66 -0.47 15.11
N ARG A 218 2.53 -0.40 14.41
CA ARG A 218 2.21 -1.27 13.26
C ARG A 218 1.17 -0.63 12.34
N THR A 219 0.98 -1.23 11.15
CA THR A 219 -0.04 -0.83 10.17
C THR A 219 0.03 0.68 9.88
N ALA A 220 1.25 1.19 9.77
CA ALA A 220 1.52 2.60 9.53
C ALA A 220 2.45 2.78 8.33
N MET A 221 2.16 3.81 7.54
CA MET A 221 2.96 4.27 6.41
C MET A 221 3.75 5.50 6.82
N ILE A 222 5.02 5.54 6.43
CA ILE A 222 5.86 6.72 6.54
C ILE A 222 5.92 7.37 5.16
N VAL A 223 5.62 8.67 5.09
CA VAL A 223 5.78 9.46 3.87
C VAL A 223 6.71 10.62 4.14
N VAL A 224 7.80 10.71 3.40
CA VAL A 224 8.72 11.84 3.42
C VAL A 224 8.66 12.57 2.09
N SER A 225 8.43 13.87 2.11
CA SER A 225 8.36 14.69 0.90
C SER A 225 8.31 16.18 1.25
N ARG A 226 8.99 16.98 0.47
CA ARG A 226 8.78 18.44 0.49
C ARG A 226 7.37 18.83 0.06
N CYS A 227 6.65 17.99 -0.70
CA CYS A 227 5.25 18.23 -1.05
C CYS A 227 4.33 18.36 0.17
N LEU A 228 4.69 17.84 1.34
CA LEU A 228 3.85 17.85 2.53
C LEU A 228 3.68 19.22 3.21
N GLY A 229 4.37 20.24 2.78
CA GLY A 229 4.31 21.55 3.43
C GLY A 229 4.84 22.71 2.59
N ALA A 230 5.03 22.52 1.30
CA ALA A 230 5.63 23.53 0.44
C ALA A 230 4.61 24.43 -0.28
N ASP A 231 4.99 25.67 -0.48
CA ASP A 231 4.47 26.45 -1.60
C ASP A 231 4.97 25.81 -2.89
N TYR A 232 4.10 25.58 -3.85
CA TYR A 232 4.41 24.88 -5.09
C TYR A 232 4.05 25.72 -6.31
N GLU A 233 4.68 25.42 -7.43
CA GLU A 233 4.33 26.04 -8.72
C GLU A 233 3.00 25.46 -9.21
N LEU A 234 2.12 26.34 -9.72
CA LEU A 234 0.86 25.91 -10.32
C LEU A 234 1.13 25.08 -11.58
N SER A 235 0.36 24.01 -11.76
CA SER A 235 0.42 23.23 -12.98
C SER A 235 0.07 24.09 -14.19
N ARG A 236 0.96 24.11 -15.18
CA ARG A 236 0.69 24.81 -16.46
C ARG A 236 -0.50 24.24 -17.21
N LEU A 237 -0.91 23.02 -16.90
CA LEU A 237 -2.04 22.35 -17.56
C LEU A 237 -3.33 23.19 -17.50
N TYR A 238 -3.54 23.92 -16.41
CA TYR A 238 -4.70 24.78 -16.21
C TYR A 238 -4.46 26.26 -16.56
N ALA A 239 -3.23 26.63 -16.89
CA ALA A 239 -2.89 27.99 -17.24
C ALA A 239 -3.62 28.41 -18.55
N PRO A 240 -4.23 29.65 -18.61
CA PRO A 240 -4.94 30.07 -19.80
C PRO A 240 -4.08 30.06 -21.06
N GLU A 241 -2.81 30.40 -20.94
CA GLU A 241 -1.81 30.46 -22.01
C GLU A 241 -1.28 29.09 -22.45
N PHE A 242 -1.68 27.98 -21.80
CA PHE A 242 -1.20 26.67 -22.14
C PHE A 242 -2.13 25.97 -23.15
N THR A 243 -1.57 25.66 -24.32
CA THR A 243 -2.26 24.87 -25.37
C THR A 243 -1.99 23.38 -25.17
N HIS A 244 -3.01 22.57 -25.18
CA HIS A 244 -2.92 21.10 -25.22
C HIS A 244 -3.97 20.52 -26.16
N MET A 245 -3.97 19.20 -26.37
CA MET A 245 -4.79 18.50 -27.36
C MET A 245 -6.29 18.89 -27.32
N PHE A 246 -6.84 19.23 -26.15
CA PHE A 246 -8.26 19.52 -25.96
C PHE A 246 -8.56 21.01 -25.69
N ARG A 247 -7.55 21.86 -25.58
CA ARG A 247 -7.71 23.29 -25.29
C ARG A 247 -6.63 24.14 -25.97
N LYS A 248 -7.05 25.12 -26.76
CA LYS A 248 -6.15 26.16 -27.25
C LYS A 248 -5.98 27.25 -26.19
N ALA A 249 -4.80 27.84 -26.13
CA ALA A 249 -4.53 28.98 -25.27
C ALA A 249 -5.53 30.11 -25.63
N SER A 250 -6.09 30.74 -24.59
CA SER A 250 -6.79 32.01 -24.73
C SER A 250 -5.74 33.14 -24.77
N GLN A 251 -5.93 34.07 -25.70
CA GLN A 251 -5.09 35.27 -25.77
C GLN A 251 -5.35 36.20 -24.60
#